data_3d2be6df9583a0784a76113ea8a05c4f
#
_entry.id   3d2be6df9583a0784a76113ea8a05c4f
#
_cell.length_a   1.000
_cell.length_b   1.000
_cell.length_c   1.000
_cell.angle_alpha   90.00
_cell.angle_beta   90.00
_cell.angle_gamma   90.00
#
_symmetry.space_group_name_H-M   'P 1'
#
loop_
_entity.id
_entity.type
_entity.pdbx_description
1 polymer ?
#
loop_
_entity_poly.entity_id
_entity_poly.type
_entity_poly.pdbx_seq_one_letter_code
_entity_poly.pdbx_strand_id
1 'polypeptide(L)'
;MLAFWQKEVGLPYEELLPMGRGLQQHRHGLNGSVLKINHAREPLGAEPRCGYRELWIARAGVAEPKRLVDPDGNVVVLVPPGHEDVSAIGMQLAVRDEAAFHDFYGRALELEPAGPRAYRCGDSRLSFARDPSAVVAGRMTASGYRYITIQVFDVDAEHAGILARGGSEGSAPRTLGSVARISFVRDPDGNWIEISQRASLTGPLPSDVKP
;
A
#
# COMPACT_ATOMS: atom_id res chain seq x y z
N MET A 1 0.81 -6.88 -18.21
CA MET A 1 0.72 -6.02 -17.01
C MET A 1 0.58 -4.55 -17.38
N LEU A 2 1.60 -3.85 -17.93
CA LEU A 2 1.52 -2.39 -18.18
C LEU A 2 0.35 -2.00 -19.10
N ALA A 3 0.08 -2.77 -20.17
CA ALA A 3 -1.05 -2.49 -21.06
C ALA A 3 -2.40 -2.51 -20.33
N PHE A 4 -2.60 -3.43 -19.39
CA PHE A 4 -3.80 -3.49 -18.56
C PHE A 4 -3.96 -2.19 -17.74
N TRP A 5 -2.95 -1.79 -16.99
CA TRP A 5 -3.04 -0.62 -16.13
C TRP A 5 -3.17 0.69 -16.91
N GLN A 6 -2.48 0.80 -18.06
CA GLN A 6 -2.50 2.03 -18.88
C GLN A 6 -3.72 2.13 -19.78
N LYS A 7 -4.21 1.01 -20.36
CA LYS A 7 -5.28 1.05 -21.38
C LYS A 7 -6.63 0.63 -20.83
N GLU A 8 -6.70 -0.44 -20.03
CA GLU A 8 -7.96 -0.94 -19.51
C GLU A 8 -8.40 -0.21 -18.23
N VAL A 9 -7.47 0.00 -17.28
CA VAL A 9 -7.71 0.81 -16.10
C VAL A 9 -7.58 2.30 -16.41
N GLY A 10 -6.72 2.69 -17.36
CA GLY A 10 -6.53 4.07 -17.82
C GLY A 10 -5.71 4.92 -16.86
N LEU A 11 -4.69 4.35 -16.20
CA LEU A 11 -3.78 5.12 -15.34
C LEU A 11 -2.69 5.81 -16.16
N PRO A 12 -2.38 7.09 -15.89
CA PRO A 12 -1.26 7.77 -16.53
C PRO A 12 0.07 7.17 -16.06
N TYR A 13 0.94 6.86 -17.02
CA TYR A 13 2.30 6.44 -16.73
C TYR A 13 3.14 7.66 -16.33
N GLU A 14 3.92 7.56 -15.27
CA GLU A 14 4.76 8.63 -14.77
C GLU A 14 6.24 8.38 -15.05
N GLU A 15 6.80 7.29 -14.51
CA GLU A 15 8.22 7.04 -14.60
C GLU A 15 8.60 5.56 -14.39
N LEU A 16 9.84 5.23 -14.79
CA LEU A 16 10.51 3.97 -14.49
C LEU A 16 11.68 4.22 -13.55
N LEU A 17 11.68 3.57 -12.40
CA LEU A 17 12.78 3.63 -11.45
C LEU A 17 13.54 2.30 -11.41
N PRO A 18 14.87 2.30 -11.64
CA PRO A 18 15.69 1.13 -11.38
C PRO A 18 15.86 0.95 -9.87
N MET A 19 15.39 -0.19 -9.34
CA MET A 19 15.44 -0.51 -7.91
C MET A 19 16.67 -1.36 -7.53
N GLY A 20 17.53 -1.67 -8.51
CA GLY A 20 18.67 -2.57 -8.32
C GLY A 20 18.27 -4.05 -8.29
N ARG A 21 19.28 -4.94 -8.27
CA ARG A 21 19.10 -6.40 -8.19
C ARG A 21 18.10 -7.00 -9.19
N GLY A 22 18.01 -6.42 -10.40
CA GLY A 22 17.09 -6.86 -11.45
C GLY A 22 15.62 -6.46 -11.22
N LEU A 23 15.36 -5.54 -10.32
CA LEU A 23 14.02 -5.00 -10.07
C LEU A 23 13.85 -3.63 -10.73
N GLN A 24 12.72 -3.44 -11.40
CA GLN A 24 12.28 -2.17 -11.98
C GLN A 24 10.91 -1.82 -11.44
N GLN A 25 10.71 -0.57 -11.05
CA GLN A 25 9.44 -0.05 -10.57
C GLN A 25 8.83 0.89 -11.61
N HIS A 26 7.72 0.47 -12.22
CA HIS A 26 6.90 1.32 -13.08
C HIS A 26 5.87 2.05 -12.22
N ARG A 27 5.85 3.36 -12.29
CA ARG A 27 4.95 4.22 -11.50
C ARG A 27 3.85 4.78 -12.37
N HIS A 28 2.65 4.79 -11.83
CA HIS A 28 1.46 5.32 -12.47
C HIS A 28 0.71 6.21 -11.49
N GLY A 29 0.23 7.37 -11.98
CA GLY A 29 -0.63 8.24 -11.20
C GLY A 29 -1.94 7.54 -10.85
N LEU A 30 -2.38 7.68 -9.59
CA LEU A 30 -3.54 6.97 -9.04
C LEU A 30 -4.35 7.91 -8.14
N ASN A 31 -5.11 8.85 -8.74
CA ASN A 31 -5.99 9.80 -8.03
C ASN A 31 -5.29 10.48 -6.82
N GLY A 32 -4.15 11.13 -7.05
CA GLY A 32 -3.34 11.75 -5.99
C GLY A 32 -2.37 10.81 -5.27
N SER A 33 -2.51 9.50 -5.49
CA SER A 33 -1.58 8.46 -5.03
C SER A 33 -0.75 7.92 -6.20
N VAL A 34 0.08 6.91 -5.96
CA VAL A 34 0.92 6.27 -6.98
C VAL A 34 0.77 4.75 -6.90
N LEU A 35 0.42 4.13 -8.04
CA LEU A 35 0.54 2.69 -8.18
C LEU A 35 1.98 2.34 -8.58
N LYS A 36 2.63 1.50 -7.79
CA LYS A 36 3.99 1.00 -7.98
C LYS A 36 3.93 -0.44 -8.51
N ILE A 37 4.26 -0.66 -9.79
CA ILE A 37 4.34 -2.01 -10.37
C ILE A 37 5.81 -2.42 -10.37
N ASN A 38 6.18 -3.33 -9.48
CA ASN A 38 7.53 -3.85 -9.39
C ASN A 38 7.70 -5.04 -10.32
N HIS A 39 8.50 -4.87 -11.36
CA HIS A 39 8.86 -5.90 -12.33
C HIS A 39 10.20 -6.53 -11.95
N ALA A 40 10.19 -7.83 -11.65
CA ALA A 40 11.41 -8.61 -11.40
C ALA A 40 11.89 -9.27 -12.69
N ARG A 41 13.22 -9.24 -12.95
CA ARG A 41 13.83 -9.97 -14.06
C ARG A 41 13.72 -11.47 -13.90
N GLU A 42 13.98 -11.94 -12.68
CA GLU A 42 13.90 -13.36 -12.35
C GLU A 42 12.48 -13.75 -11.94
N PRO A 43 12.03 -14.97 -12.26
CA PRO A 43 10.73 -15.45 -11.81
C PRO A 43 10.60 -15.35 -10.28
N LEU A 44 9.46 -14.85 -9.84
CA LEU A 44 9.15 -14.79 -8.41
C LEU A 44 8.71 -16.16 -7.91
N GLY A 45 9.17 -16.53 -6.71
CA GLY A 45 8.70 -17.75 -6.05
C GLY A 45 7.19 -17.72 -5.78
N ALA A 46 6.59 -18.90 -5.71
CA ALA A 46 5.19 -19.03 -5.31
C ALA A 46 5.03 -18.64 -3.84
N GLU A 47 4.23 -17.62 -3.60
CA GLU A 47 3.88 -17.15 -2.25
C GLU A 47 2.36 -16.96 -2.18
N PRO A 48 1.75 -17.23 -1.04
CA PRO A 48 0.33 -16.93 -0.87
C PRO A 48 0.06 -15.44 -1.09
N ARG A 49 -1.16 -15.12 -1.54
CA ARG A 49 -1.61 -13.73 -1.58
C ARG A 49 -1.70 -13.20 -0.15
N CYS A 50 -1.20 -12.00 0.05
CA CYS A 50 -1.35 -11.30 1.34
C CYS A 50 -2.80 -10.82 1.55
N GLY A 51 -3.06 -10.11 2.65
CA GLY A 51 -4.40 -9.61 2.98
C GLY A 51 -4.98 -8.60 2.00
N TYR A 52 -4.18 -7.90 1.22
CA TYR A 52 -4.66 -6.93 0.22
C TYR A 52 -5.41 -7.64 -0.92
N ARG A 53 -6.72 -7.41 -1.04
CA ARG A 53 -7.59 -8.14 -1.96
C ARG A 53 -8.00 -7.35 -3.18
N GLU A 54 -8.51 -6.14 -2.99
CA GLU A 54 -9.08 -5.33 -4.06
C GLU A 54 -8.62 -3.89 -3.95
N LEU A 55 -8.15 -3.34 -5.07
CA LEU A 55 -7.90 -1.91 -5.21
C LEU A 55 -9.13 -1.27 -5.86
N TRP A 56 -9.79 -0.37 -5.12
CA TRP A 56 -10.91 0.41 -5.62
C TRP A 56 -10.42 1.77 -6.08
N ILE A 57 -10.86 2.19 -7.26
CA ILE A 57 -10.44 3.45 -7.88
C ILE A 57 -11.69 4.26 -8.26
N ALA A 58 -11.88 5.39 -7.61
CA ALA A 58 -12.93 6.32 -7.97
C ALA A 58 -12.69 6.85 -9.39
N ARG A 59 -13.69 6.70 -10.26
CA ARG A 59 -13.60 7.08 -11.67
C ARG A 59 -14.84 7.81 -12.13
N ALA A 60 -14.67 9.06 -12.55
CA ALA A 60 -15.74 9.80 -13.19
C ALA A 60 -16.26 9.08 -14.46
N GLY A 61 -17.57 9.12 -14.68
CA GLY A 61 -18.21 8.45 -15.82
C GLY A 61 -18.49 6.95 -15.64
N VAL A 62 -18.08 6.35 -14.53
CA VAL A 62 -18.52 5.01 -14.12
C VAL A 62 -19.82 5.16 -13.33
N ALA A 63 -20.91 4.52 -13.81
CA ALA A 63 -22.23 4.57 -13.14
C ALA A 63 -22.37 3.48 -12.07
N GLU A 64 -21.80 2.31 -12.33
CA GLU A 64 -21.85 1.13 -11.45
C GLU A 64 -20.45 0.54 -11.27
N PRO A 65 -20.13 -0.11 -10.15
CA PRO A 65 -18.84 -0.73 -9.92
C PRO A 65 -18.46 -1.72 -11.03
N LYS A 66 -17.29 -1.53 -11.62
CA LYS A 66 -16.74 -2.38 -12.67
C LYS A 66 -15.52 -3.12 -12.17
N ARG A 67 -15.65 -4.43 -12.00
CA ARG A 67 -14.57 -5.32 -11.55
C ARG A 67 -13.69 -5.74 -12.73
N LEU A 68 -12.39 -5.56 -12.59
CA LEU A 68 -11.37 -5.96 -13.54
C LEU A 68 -10.34 -6.85 -12.82
N VAL A 69 -9.61 -7.68 -13.58
CA VAL A 69 -8.57 -8.55 -13.05
C VAL A 69 -7.34 -8.40 -13.92
N ASP A 70 -6.20 -8.06 -13.31
CA ASP A 70 -4.96 -7.92 -14.04
C ASP A 70 -4.35 -9.29 -14.41
N PRO A 71 -3.32 -9.34 -15.27
CA PRO A 71 -2.71 -10.61 -15.71
C PRO A 71 -2.14 -11.48 -14.60
N ASP A 72 -1.82 -10.91 -13.43
CA ASP A 72 -1.38 -11.66 -12.24
C ASP A 72 -2.55 -12.03 -11.30
N GLY A 73 -3.79 -11.73 -11.74
CA GLY A 73 -5.02 -12.02 -11.00
C GLY A 73 -5.30 -11.04 -9.86
N ASN A 74 -4.72 -9.83 -9.85
CA ASN A 74 -5.08 -8.80 -8.88
C ASN A 74 -6.39 -8.14 -9.27
N VAL A 75 -7.24 -7.92 -8.28
CA VAL A 75 -8.57 -7.34 -8.49
C VAL A 75 -8.52 -5.84 -8.40
N VAL A 76 -9.07 -5.18 -9.40
CA VAL A 76 -9.29 -3.74 -9.45
C VAL A 76 -10.77 -3.47 -9.64
N VAL A 77 -11.34 -2.55 -8.89
CA VAL A 77 -12.74 -2.15 -9.04
C VAL A 77 -12.79 -0.66 -9.35
N LEU A 78 -13.25 -0.31 -10.53
CA LEU A 78 -13.57 1.09 -10.85
C LEU A 78 -14.95 1.40 -10.27
N VAL A 79 -15.03 2.44 -9.45
CA VAL A 79 -16.27 2.81 -8.75
C VAL A 79 -16.67 4.25 -9.05
N PRO A 80 -17.97 4.59 -8.99
CA PRO A 80 -18.40 5.99 -8.99
C PRO A 80 -17.71 6.75 -7.84
N PRO A 81 -17.30 8.02 -8.00
CA PRO A 81 -16.80 8.83 -6.90
C PRO A 81 -17.80 8.88 -5.74
N GLY A 82 -17.32 8.58 -4.52
CA GLY A 82 -18.13 8.52 -3.30
C GLY A 82 -18.81 7.15 -3.05
N HIS A 83 -18.69 6.20 -3.96
CA HIS A 83 -19.20 4.85 -3.74
C HIS A 83 -18.54 4.22 -2.51
N GLU A 84 -19.33 3.75 -1.55
CA GLU A 84 -18.87 3.28 -0.25
C GLU A 84 -17.78 4.19 0.37
N ASP A 85 -17.95 5.50 0.24
CA ASP A 85 -17.07 6.50 0.81
C ASP A 85 -15.65 6.55 0.19
N VAL A 86 -15.48 5.97 -1.00
CA VAL A 86 -14.24 6.04 -1.79
C VAL A 86 -14.26 7.28 -2.67
N SER A 87 -13.53 8.33 -2.26
CA SER A 87 -13.41 9.59 -3.02
C SER A 87 -12.26 9.57 -4.03
N ALA A 88 -11.16 8.91 -3.69
CA ALA A 88 -9.98 8.77 -4.54
C ALA A 88 -9.67 7.30 -4.80
N ILE A 89 -9.17 6.60 -3.78
CA ILE A 89 -8.90 5.16 -3.83
C ILE A 89 -9.36 4.47 -2.56
N GLY A 90 -9.59 3.17 -2.65
CA GLY A 90 -9.82 2.27 -1.52
C GLY A 90 -9.00 1.00 -1.65
N MET A 91 -8.55 0.46 -0.54
CA MET A 91 -7.94 -0.86 -0.48
C MET A 91 -8.77 -1.74 0.45
N GLN A 92 -9.25 -2.88 -0.07
CA GLN A 92 -9.95 -3.88 0.73
C GLN A 92 -8.98 -4.96 1.20
N LEU A 93 -9.06 -5.28 2.49
CA LEU A 93 -8.26 -6.30 3.13
C LEU A 93 -9.13 -7.48 3.58
N ALA A 94 -8.59 -8.69 3.48
CA ALA A 94 -9.08 -9.83 4.24
C ALA A 94 -8.26 -9.92 5.53
N VAL A 95 -8.95 -9.98 6.69
CA VAL A 95 -8.32 -10.00 8.00
C VAL A 95 -8.80 -11.21 8.82
N ARG A 96 -7.90 -11.83 9.56
CA ARG A 96 -8.22 -12.98 10.38
C ARG A 96 -8.94 -12.62 11.67
N ASP A 97 -8.55 -11.49 12.26
CA ASP A 97 -9.07 -10.99 13.52
C ASP A 97 -9.41 -9.50 13.41
N GLU A 98 -10.71 -9.18 13.55
CA GLU A 98 -11.20 -7.79 13.47
C GLU A 98 -10.69 -6.93 14.64
N ALA A 99 -10.59 -7.49 15.84
CA ALA A 99 -10.12 -6.73 17.00
C ALA A 99 -8.65 -6.35 16.85
N ALA A 100 -7.80 -7.29 16.41
CA ALA A 100 -6.40 -7.02 16.12
C ALA A 100 -6.23 -5.99 14.98
N PHE A 101 -7.11 -6.04 13.96
CA PHE A 101 -7.12 -5.03 12.90
C PHE A 101 -7.43 -3.64 13.46
N HIS A 102 -8.47 -3.50 14.26
CA HIS A 102 -8.84 -2.21 14.87
C HIS A 102 -7.74 -1.69 15.80
N ASP A 103 -7.12 -2.56 16.58
CA ASP A 103 -6.02 -2.19 17.46
C ASP A 103 -4.81 -1.67 16.66
N PHE A 104 -4.49 -2.30 15.55
CA PHE A 104 -3.36 -1.88 14.72
C PHE A 104 -3.67 -0.62 13.90
N TYR A 105 -4.71 -0.62 13.09
CA TYR A 105 -5.00 0.51 12.18
C TYR A 105 -5.53 1.73 12.91
N GLY A 106 -6.33 1.55 13.97
CA GLY A 106 -6.87 2.66 14.78
C GLY A 106 -5.91 3.16 15.84
N ARG A 107 -5.26 2.25 16.61
CA ARG A 107 -4.40 2.65 17.73
C ARG A 107 -2.93 2.76 17.32
N ALA A 108 -2.36 1.74 16.66
CA ALA A 108 -0.93 1.78 16.35
C ALA A 108 -0.60 2.73 15.19
N LEU A 109 -1.39 2.74 14.12
CA LEU A 109 -1.25 3.68 12.99
C LEU A 109 -2.02 5.00 13.19
N GLU A 110 -2.84 5.14 14.23
CA GLU A 110 -3.62 6.35 14.53
C GLU A 110 -4.47 6.85 13.35
N LEU A 111 -5.00 5.92 12.53
CA LEU A 111 -5.86 6.28 11.41
C LEU A 111 -7.27 6.62 11.89
N GLU A 112 -7.91 7.58 11.21
CA GLU A 112 -9.27 7.99 11.53
C GLU A 112 -10.30 6.90 11.16
N PRO A 113 -11.22 6.53 12.06
CA PRO A 113 -12.31 5.62 11.70
C PRO A 113 -13.17 6.18 10.57
N ALA A 114 -13.48 5.34 9.58
CA ALA A 114 -14.35 5.66 8.44
C ALA A 114 -15.52 4.66 8.32
N GLY A 115 -16.07 4.27 9.47
CA GLY A 115 -17.14 3.29 9.61
C GLY A 115 -16.70 2.06 10.41
N PRO A 116 -17.61 1.11 10.65
CA PRO A 116 -17.35 -0.02 11.55
C PRO A 116 -16.23 -0.96 11.05
N ARG A 117 -15.93 -0.96 9.76
CA ARG A 117 -14.92 -1.82 9.14
C ARG A 117 -14.01 -1.05 8.19
N ALA A 118 -13.72 0.21 8.52
CA ALA A 118 -12.86 1.02 7.67
C ALA A 118 -12.12 2.11 8.44
N TYR A 119 -11.00 2.52 7.88
CA TYR A 119 -10.19 3.65 8.31
C TYR A 119 -9.84 4.54 7.13
N ARG A 120 -9.59 5.82 7.41
CA ARG A 120 -9.14 6.80 6.44
C ARG A 120 -7.64 7.06 6.62
N CYS A 121 -6.94 7.06 5.50
CA CYS A 121 -5.52 7.45 5.43
C CYS A 121 -5.39 8.54 4.35
N GLY A 122 -5.40 9.80 4.76
CA GLY A 122 -5.59 10.92 3.83
C GLY A 122 -6.89 10.75 3.05
N ASP A 123 -6.82 10.85 1.72
CA ASP A 123 -7.97 10.66 0.82
C ASP A 123 -8.26 9.20 0.49
N SER A 124 -7.46 8.28 1.03
CA SER A 124 -7.60 6.84 0.79
C SER A 124 -8.44 6.16 1.88
N ARG A 125 -9.22 5.17 1.49
CA ARG A 125 -10.01 4.34 2.39
C ARG A 125 -9.42 2.94 2.51
N LEU A 126 -9.14 2.50 3.73
CA LEU A 126 -8.78 1.12 4.05
C LEU A 126 -9.99 0.43 4.67
N SER A 127 -10.54 -0.55 4.00
CA SER A 127 -11.67 -1.34 4.51
C SER A 127 -11.29 -2.80 4.63
N PHE A 128 -12.03 -3.56 5.44
CA PHE A 128 -11.73 -4.97 5.62
C PHE A 128 -12.99 -5.84 5.68
N ALA A 129 -12.78 -7.11 5.32
CA ALA A 129 -13.72 -8.19 5.59
C ALA A 129 -13.02 -9.28 6.41
N ARG A 130 -13.73 -9.82 7.41
CA ARG A 130 -13.19 -10.93 8.19
C ARG A 130 -13.11 -12.19 7.33
N ASP A 131 -11.92 -12.77 7.29
CA ASP A 131 -11.64 -14.06 6.64
C ASP A 131 -10.67 -14.85 7.54
N PRO A 132 -11.18 -15.72 8.42
CA PRO A 132 -10.33 -16.52 9.31
C PRO A 132 -9.36 -17.44 8.58
N SER A 133 -9.61 -17.73 7.29
CA SER A 133 -8.74 -18.54 6.45
C SER A 133 -7.63 -17.74 5.75
N ALA A 134 -7.64 -16.40 5.89
CA ALA A 134 -6.61 -15.56 5.31
C ALA A 134 -5.21 -15.98 5.79
N VAL A 135 -4.28 -16.02 4.87
CA VAL A 135 -2.90 -16.48 5.14
C VAL A 135 -2.07 -15.31 5.64
N VAL A 136 -1.23 -15.56 6.63
CA VAL A 136 -0.23 -14.58 7.07
C VAL A 136 0.71 -14.24 5.91
N ALA A 137 0.87 -12.96 5.62
CA ALA A 137 1.74 -12.50 4.55
C ALA A 137 3.19 -12.87 4.83
N GLY A 138 3.82 -13.51 3.84
CA GLY A 138 5.22 -13.90 3.89
C GLY A 138 6.14 -12.82 3.33
N ARG A 139 6.83 -13.15 2.23
CA ARG A 139 7.78 -12.26 1.59
C ARG A 139 7.10 -11.06 0.92
N MET A 140 7.73 -9.91 1.01
CA MET A 140 7.31 -8.73 0.24
C MET A 140 7.54 -8.93 -1.26
N THR A 141 8.64 -9.60 -1.65
CA THR A 141 8.98 -9.87 -3.05
C THR A 141 8.26 -11.13 -3.55
N ALA A 142 7.05 -10.94 -4.05
CA ALA A 142 6.22 -11.99 -4.65
C ALA A 142 5.16 -11.34 -5.55
N SER A 143 4.42 -12.13 -6.33
CA SER A 143 3.32 -11.62 -7.17
C SER A 143 2.12 -11.17 -6.34
N GLY A 144 1.35 -10.24 -6.88
CA GLY A 144 0.16 -9.66 -6.27
C GLY A 144 0.39 -8.34 -5.54
N TYR A 145 -0.66 -7.81 -4.92
CA TYR A 145 -0.54 -6.67 -4.02
C TYR A 145 0.30 -7.08 -2.81
N ARG A 146 1.35 -6.33 -2.50
CA ARG A 146 2.31 -6.74 -1.46
C ARG A 146 2.46 -5.74 -0.34
N TYR A 147 2.32 -4.47 -0.62
CA TYR A 147 2.39 -3.42 0.41
C TYR A 147 1.59 -2.19 -0.02
N ILE A 148 1.16 -1.45 0.97
CA ILE A 148 0.72 -0.06 0.81
C ILE A 148 1.82 0.86 1.29
N THR A 149 1.81 2.11 0.83
CA THR A 149 2.74 3.16 1.29
C THR A 149 1.93 4.26 1.97
N ILE A 150 2.30 4.57 3.20
CA ILE A 150 1.78 5.72 3.93
C ILE A 150 2.84 6.81 3.92
N GLN A 151 2.47 7.98 3.38
CA GLN A 151 3.36 9.14 3.34
C GLN A 151 3.29 9.88 4.67
N VAL A 152 4.46 10.15 5.27
CA VAL A 152 4.59 10.84 6.56
C VAL A 152 5.61 11.97 6.46
N PHE A 153 5.67 12.83 7.48
CA PHE A 153 6.64 13.94 7.56
C PHE A 153 7.94 13.54 8.25
N ASP A 154 7.93 12.54 9.14
CA ASP A 154 9.08 12.04 9.88
C ASP A 154 8.97 10.52 10.05
N VAL A 155 9.76 9.76 9.28
CA VAL A 155 9.74 8.30 9.31
C VAL A 155 10.28 7.75 10.62
N ASP A 156 11.30 8.37 11.21
CA ASP A 156 11.91 7.86 12.45
C ASP A 156 10.93 7.97 13.62
N ALA A 157 10.30 9.13 13.77
CA ALA A 157 9.31 9.37 14.81
C ALA A 157 8.08 8.49 14.63
N GLU A 158 7.55 8.39 13.38
CA GLU A 158 6.36 7.59 13.11
C GLU A 158 6.62 6.09 13.31
N HIS A 159 7.74 5.57 12.80
CA HIS A 159 8.13 4.18 12.99
C HIS A 159 8.26 3.83 14.48
N ALA A 160 8.99 4.64 15.24
CA ALA A 160 9.15 4.45 16.68
C ALA A 160 7.80 4.52 17.41
N GLY A 161 6.92 5.45 17.05
CA GLY A 161 5.58 5.59 17.58
C GLY A 161 4.72 4.35 17.34
N ILE A 162 4.70 3.84 16.11
CA ILE A 162 3.96 2.63 15.73
C ILE A 162 4.42 1.43 16.57
N LEU A 163 5.74 1.23 16.72
CA LEU A 163 6.29 0.13 17.54
C LEU A 163 5.92 0.30 19.03
N ALA A 164 6.03 1.51 19.56
CA ALA A 164 5.66 1.81 20.96
C ALA A 164 4.17 1.53 21.22
N ARG A 165 3.30 1.71 20.24
CA ARG A 165 1.87 1.42 20.29
C ARG A 165 1.54 -0.06 19.96
N GLY A 166 2.55 -0.93 19.85
CA GLY A 166 2.38 -2.38 19.67
C GLY A 166 2.40 -2.88 18.23
N GLY A 167 2.81 -2.04 17.27
CA GLY A 167 3.06 -2.47 15.90
C GLY A 167 4.30 -3.38 15.80
N SER A 168 4.41 -4.13 14.71
CA SER A 168 5.53 -5.02 14.45
C SER A 168 6.48 -4.43 13.41
N GLU A 169 7.81 -4.51 13.67
CA GLU A 169 8.80 -4.07 12.71
C GLU A 169 8.86 -5.00 11.49
N GLY A 170 8.86 -4.41 10.30
CA GLY A 170 9.20 -5.09 9.05
C GLY A 170 10.65 -4.82 8.63
N SER A 171 11.07 -3.56 8.69
CA SER A 171 12.47 -3.14 8.59
C SER A 171 12.65 -1.75 9.19
N ALA A 172 13.80 -1.52 9.83
CA ALA A 172 14.17 -0.23 10.40
C ALA A 172 14.24 0.89 9.33
N PRO A 173 14.12 2.17 9.75
CA PRO A 173 14.28 3.32 8.88
C PRO A 173 15.62 3.35 8.15
N ARG A 174 15.59 3.67 6.85
CA ARG A 174 16.78 3.85 6.02
C ARG A 174 16.56 4.92 4.96
N THR A 175 17.60 5.63 4.61
CA THR A 175 17.59 6.67 3.58
C THR A 175 17.95 6.10 2.21
N LEU A 176 17.15 6.41 1.20
CA LEU A 176 17.35 6.01 -0.19
C LEU A 176 17.89 7.19 -0.99
N GLY A 177 19.20 7.36 -0.98
CA GLY A 177 19.87 8.49 -1.63
C GLY A 177 19.31 9.83 -1.13
N SER A 178 19.02 10.74 -2.05
CA SER A 178 18.38 12.03 -1.75
C SER A 178 16.86 12.03 -1.95
N VAL A 179 16.24 10.86 -2.18
CA VAL A 179 14.85 10.78 -2.66
C VAL A 179 13.86 10.56 -1.53
N ALA A 180 14.12 9.59 -0.67
CA ALA A 180 13.19 9.20 0.38
C ALA A 180 13.90 8.57 1.58
N ARG A 181 13.31 8.70 2.76
CA ARG A 181 13.58 7.87 3.93
C ARG A 181 12.40 6.95 4.12
N ILE A 182 12.64 5.66 4.28
CA ILE A 182 11.59 4.65 4.37
C ILE A 182 11.84 3.68 5.51
N SER A 183 10.76 3.14 6.05
CA SER A 183 10.77 1.95 6.90
C SER A 183 9.60 1.05 6.52
N PHE A 184 9.56 -0.14 7.09
CA PHE A 184 8.40 -1.02 6.96
C PHE A 184 7.93 -1.46 8.34
N VAL A 185 6.62 -1.47 8.50
CA VAL A 185 5.93 -2.13 9.61
C VAL A 185 5.02 -3.23 9.07
N ARG A 186 4.55 -4.11 9.94
CA ARG A 186 3.65 -5.20 9.56
C ARG A 186 2.40 -5.15 10.42
N ASP A 187 1.25 -5.38 9.79
CA ASP A 187 -0.01 -5.54 10.49
C ASP A 187 -0.11 -6.94 11.16
N PRO A 188 -1.16 -7.23 11.94
CA PRO A 188 -1.32 -8.52 12.62
C PRO A 188 -1.37 -9.74 11.70
N ASP A 189 -1.77 -9.57 10.45
CA ASP A 189 -1.76 -10.62 9.41
C ASP A 189 -0.45 -10.62 8.59
N GLY A 190 0.54 -9.84 9.04
CA GLY A 190 1.86 -9.79 8.43
C GLY A 190 1.91 -9.00 7.13
N ASN A 191 0.86 -8.27 6.75
CA ASN A 191 0.90 -7.41 5.57
C ASN A 191 1.93 -6.30 5.74
N TRP A 192 2.67 -6.03 4.67
CA TRP A 192 3.72 -5.02 4.67
C TRP A 192 3.14 -3.62 4.45
N ILE A 193 3.60 -2.66 5.24
CA ILE A 193 3.24 -1.24 5.13
C ILE A 193 4.53 -0.43 5.10
N GLU A 194 4.77 0.26 3.98
CA GLU A 194 5.87 1.19 3.83
C GLU A 194 5.50 2.52 4.49
N ILE A 195 6.29 2.97 5.46
CA ILE A 195 6.23 4.32 6.00
C ILE A 195 7.27 5.13 5.23
N SER A 196 6.86 6.21 4.59
CA SER A 196 7.69 6.92 3.61
C SER A 196 7.70 8.42 3.84
N GLN A 197 8.89 9.00 3.91
CA GLN A 197 9.15 10.43 3.93
C GLN A 197 9.88 10.82 2.66
N ARG A 198 9.29 11.70 1.86
CA ARG A 198 9.91 12.14 0.60
C ARG A 198 10.58 13.50 0.76
N ALA A 199 11.84 13.60 0.29
CA ALA A 199 12.58 14.84 0.29
C ALA A 199 11.85 15.97 -0.48
N SER A 200 11.12 15.64 -1.53
CA SER A 200 10.31 16.61 -2.29
C SER A 200 9.17 17.25 -1.47
N LEU A 201 8.78 16.65 -0.35
CA LEU A 201 7.70 17.14 0.52
C LEU A 201 8.23 17.71 1.83
N THR A 202 9.34 17.18 2.36
CA THR A 202 9.82 17.50 3.71
C THR A 202 11.18 18.21 3.72
N GLY A 203 11.84 18.33 2.58
CA GLY A 203 13.21 18.86 2.50
C GLY A 203 14.27 17.79 2.74
N PRO A 204 15.50 18.17 3.14
CA PRO A 204 16.62 17.26 3.32
C PRO A 204 16.31 16.13 4.31
N LEU A 205 16.74 14.93 3.97
CA LEU A 205 16.52 13.71 4.75
C LEU A 205 17.69 13.43 5.71
N PRO A 206 17.43 12.77 6.86
CA PRO A 206 18.49 12.28 7.74
C PRO A 206 19.44 11.33 7.01
N SER A 207 20.74 11.38 7.36
CA SER A 207 21.75 10.45 6.86
C SER A 207 21.80 9.20 7.72
N ASP A 208 21.94 8.01 7.10
CA ASP A 208 22.18 6.75 7.81
C ASP A 208 23.65 6.61 8.28
N VAL A 209 24.52 7.51 7.83
CA VAL A 209 25.94 7.51 8.28
C VAL A 209 25.96 7.99 9.72
N LYS A 210 26.21 7.06 10.67
CA LYS A 210 26.57 7.44 12.04
C LYS A 210 27.87 8.24 11.99
N PRO A 211 27.94 9.38 12.72
CA PRO A 211 29.17 10.16 12.83
C PRO A 211 30.30 9.34 13.44
#